data_24a8c5ea6bdae075ad1ec1de7e4ac67e
#
_entry.id   24a8c5ea6bdae075ad1ec1de7e4ac67e
#
_cell.length_a   1.000
_cell.length_b   1.000
_cell.length_c   1.000
_cell.angle_alpha   90.00
_cell.angle_beta   90.00
_cell.angle_gamma   90.00
#
_symmetry.space_group_name_H-M   'P 1'
#
loop_
_entity.id
_entity.type
_entity.pdbx_description
1 polymer ?
#
loop_
_entity_poly.entity_id
_entity_poly.type
_entity_poly.pdbx_seq_one_letter_code
_entity_poly.pdbx_strand_id
1 'polypeptide(L)'
;YYGFCSGHWGHYWSPLLDHNNDMVTGKGFIIDDLTDHAIDYIKAESEDPFFIYLPYNTPHSPMQVPDRWWNQFKDFDLKRHNRDQKKENLQHIRAALAMCENIDYNVGRLLETLEETGKADNTIVVYFCDNGPNGSRWNGDMKGRKGSTDEGGVRSPCHIRWPSRIKAGHTVTRNGAAIDLHPTLAAMAGINTVNEKPF
;
A
#
# COMPACT_ATOMS: atom_id res chain seq x y z
N TYR A 1 -6.38 15.22 -8.10
CA TYR A 1 -5.40 14.92 -7.06
C TYR A 1 -5.97 15.20 -5.68
N TYR A 2 -5.73 14.33 -4.72
CA TYR A 2 -6.04 14.52 -3.31
C TYR A 2 -4.94 13.85 -2.48
N GLY A 3 -4.18 14.60 -1.68
CA GLY A 3 -3.08 14.02 -0.90
C GLY A 3 -2.02 15.02 -0.46
N PHE A 4 -0.87 14.50 -0.04
CA PHE A 4 0.28 15.32 0.34
C PHE A 4 1.12 15.73 -0.87
N CYS A 5 1.50 17.00 -0.95
CA CYS A 5 2.47 17.46 -1.93
C CYS A 5 3.93 17.29 -1.50
N SER A 6 4.20 17.08 -0.22
CA SER A 6 5.54 17.07 0.38
C SER A 6 6.03 15.69 0.84
N GLY A 7 5.54 14.60 0.24
CA GLY A 7 5.91 13.24 0.60
C GLY A 7 5.19 12.72 1.84
N HIS A 8 5.83 11.80 2.59
CA HIS A 8 5.21 11.07 3.70
C HIS A 8 5.21 11.80 5.05
N TRP A 9 5.67 13.04 5.10
CA TRP A 9 5.78 13.84 6.31
C TRP A 9 4.45 14.47 6.67
N GLY A 10 4.09 14.41 7.94
CA GLY A 10 2.91 15.09 8.45
C GLY A 10 2.19 14.31 9.54
N HIS A 11 1.12 14.90 10.02
CA HIS A 11 0.19 14.22 10.91
C HIS A 11 -0.69 13.27 10.11
N TYR A 12 -1.04 12.13 10.71
CA TYR A 12 -1.94 11.18 10.10
C TYR A 12 -3.41 11.39 10.48
N TRP A 13 -3.68 12.36 11.36
CA TRP A 13 -5.01 12.74 11.79
C TRP A 13 -5.40 14.10 11.25
N SER A 14 -6.44 14.15 10.43
CA SER A 14 -6.96 15.36 9.79
C SER A 14 -5.84 16.26 9.26
N PRO A 15 -4.92 15.74 8.44
CA PRO A 15 -3.77 16.50 7.96
C PRO A 15 -4.20 17.58 6.98
N LEU A 16 -3.32 18.55 6.78
CA LEU A 16 -3.46 19.49 5.68
C LEU A 16 -3.03 18.79 4.38
N LEU A 17 -3.92 18.78 3.39
CA LEU A 17 -3.76 18.13 2.10
C LEU A 17 -3.97 19.10 0.95
N ASP A 18 -3.47 18.77 -0.20
CA ASP A 18 -3.81 19.42 -1.46
C ASP A 18 -4.96 18.68 -2.15
N HIS A 19 -5.96 19.42 -2.58
CA HIS A 19 -7.04 18.93 -3.43
C HIS A 19 -7.10 19.78 -4.70
N ASN A 20 -6.45 19.34 -5.76
CA ASN A 20 -6.40 20.03 -7.05
C ASN A 20 -5.90 21.48 -6.95
N ASN A 21 -4.84 21.71 -6.19
CA ASN A 21 -4.18 22.97 -5.85
C ASN A 21 -4.89 23.79 -4.76
N ASP A 22 -5.95 23.30 -4.16
CA ASP A 22 -6.58 23.94 -2.99
C ASP A 22 -6.15 23.21 -1.71
N MET A 23 -5.72 23.97 -0.70
CA MET A 23 -5.37 23.40 0.59
C MET A 23 -6.64 23.07 1.38
N VAL A 24 -6.79 21.81 1.75
CA VAL A 24 -7.93 21.30 2.50
C VAL A 24 -7.49 20.55 3.74
N THR A 25 -8.36 20.48 4.76
CA THR A 25 -8.13 19.63 5.92
C THR A 25 -8.75 18.26 5.69
N GLY A 26 -7.94 17.20 5.75
CA GLY A 26 -8.40 15.82 5.65
C GLY A 26 -9.32 15.43 6.81
N LYS A 27 -10.02 14.32 6.68
CA LYS A 27 -11.01 13.83 7.65
C LYS A 27 -10.52 12.59 8.37
N GLY A 28 -10.29 12.71 9.69
CA GLY A 28 -9.91 11.56 10.51
C GLY A 28 -8.54 10.99 10.16
N PHE A 29 -8.43 9.66 10.11
CA PHE A 29 -7.16 8.99 9.82
C PHE A 29 -6.89 8.96 8.32
N ILE A 30 -5.69 9.38 7.92
CA ILE A 30 -5.33 9.64 6.51
C ILE A 30 -5.61 8.46 5.57
N ILE A 31 -5.37 7.22 6.01
CA ILE A 31 -5.59 6.04 5.16
C ILE A 31 -7.08 5.82 4.90
N ASP A 32 -7.90 6.01 5.93
CA ASP A 32 -9.36 5.92 5.80
C ASP A 32 -9.87 7.02 4.86
N ASP A 33 -9.40 8.26 5.02
CA ASP A 33 -9.79 9.42 4.21
C ASP A 33 -9.38 9.27 2.73
N LEU A 34 -8.14 8.86 2.45
CA LEU A 34 -7.69 8.59 1.08
C LEU A 34 -8.50 7.48 0.42
N THR A 35 -8.85 6.45 1.22
CA THR A 35 -9.67 5.34 0.73
C THR A 35 -11.10 5.79 0.43
N ASP A 36 -11.69 6.62 1.28
CA ASP A 36 -13.02 7.19 1.04
C ASP A 36 -13.08 7.93 -0.29
N HIS A 37 -12.09 8.79 -0.58
CA HIS A 37 -11.99 9.49 -1.85
C HIS A 37 -11.81 8.56 -3.05
N ALA A 38 -11.04 7.48 -2.89
CA ALA A 38 -10.88 6.48 -3.96
C ALA A 38 -12.19 5.71 -4.20
N ILE A 39 -12.92 5.37 -3.14
CA ILE A 39 -14.24 4.72 -3.21
C ILE A 39 -15.25 5.63 -3.92
N ASP A 40 -15.31 6.90 -3.55
CA ASP A 40 -16.21 7.87 -4.19
C ASP A 40 -15.90 7.98 -5.69
N TYR A 41 -14.61 8.00 -6.04
CA TYR A 41 -14.19 8.01 -7.44
C TYR A 41 -14.59 6.74 -8.20
N ILE A 42 -14.46 5.55 -7.60
CA ILE A 42 -14.89 4.28 -8.22
C ILE A 42 -16.41 4.24 -8.40
N LYS A 43 -17.16 4.79 -7.45
CA LYS A 43 -18.63 4.85 -7.47
C LYS A 43 -19.18 5.91 -8.41
N ALA A 44 -18.38 6.88 -8.81
CA ALA A 44 -18.80 7.89 -9.77
C ALA A 44 -19.27 7.23 -11.08
N GLU A 45 -20.41 7.72 -11.60
CA GLU A 45 -20.96 7.25 -12.85
C GLU A 45 -20.09 7.74 -14.03
N SER A 46 -19.37 6.80 -14.65
CA SER A 46 -18.59 7.03 -15.87
C SER A 46 -18.40 5.73 -16.61
N GLU A 47 -18.54 5.78 -17.92
CA GLU A 47 -18.19 4.69 -18.85
C GLU A 47 -16.68 4.70 -19.19
N ASP A 48 -15.96 5.74 -18.82
CA ASP A 48 -14.54 5.86 -19.12
C ASP A 48 -13.71 4.93 -18.21
N PRO A 49 -12.63 4.33 -18.73
CA PRO A 49 -11.68 3.60 -17.93
C PRO A 49 -10.98 4.55 -16.95
N PHE A 50 -10.64 4.04 -15.75
CA PHE A 50 -9.98 4.83 -14.73
C PHE A 50 -8.60 4.26 -14.37
N PHE A 51 -7.76 5.13 -13.84
CA PHE A 51 -6.50 4.79 -13.19
C PHE A 51 -6.43 5.50 -11.83
N ILE A 52 -6.23 4.73 -10.76
CA ILE A 52 -6.05 5.24 -9.41
C ILE A 52 -4.65 4.85 -8.92
N TYR A 53 -3.86 5.83 -8.53
CA TYR A 53 -2.63 5.65 -7.79
C TYR A 53 -2.87 6.08 -6.35
N LEU A 54 -2.86 5.12 -5.41
CA LEU A 54 -3.22 5.30 -4.01
C LEU A 54 -2.03 4.96 -3.11
N PRO A 55 -1.03 5.84 -2.97
CA PRO A 55 0.16 5.59 -2.18
C PRO A 55 -0.10 5.85 -0.69
N TYR A 56 -0.44 4.82 0.05
CA TYR A 56 -0.62 4.91 1.50
C TYR A 56 0.68 5.28 2.21
N ASN A 57 0.58 6.22 3.16
CA ASN A 57 1.73 6.66 3.96
C ASN A 57 2.13 5.65 5.03
N THR A 58 1.19 4.84 5.54
CA THR A 58 1.45 3.81 6.53
C THR A 58 2.02 2.55 5.88
N PRO A 59 2.78 1.73 6.62
CA PRO A 59 3.11 1.84 8.04
C PRO A 59 4.37 2.66 8.35
N HIS A 60 4.65 3.73 7.61
CA HIS A 60 5.76 4.64 7.87
C HIS A 60 5.52 5.50 9.13
N SER A 61 6.59 6.07 9.70
CA SER A 61 6.48 7.07 10.77
C SER A 61 5.77 8.35 10.28
N PRO A 62 5.05 9.04 11.19
CA PRO A 62 4.88 8.80 12.60
C PRO A 62 4.04 7.55 12.87
N MET A 63 4.32 6.86 14.00
CA MET A 63 3.64 5.62 14.36
C MET A 63 2.26 5.90 14.98
N GLN A 64 1.41 6.60 14.23
CA GLN A 64 0.04 6.96 14.61
C GLN A 64 -0.93 5.97 13.98
N VAL A 65 -1.83 5.45 14.79
CA VAL A 65 -2.85 4.49 14.36
C VAL A 65 -4.11 4.67 15.21
N PRO A 66 -5.32 4.50 14.65
CA PRO A 66 -6.55 4.57 15.43
C PRO A 66 -6.61 3.52 16.55
N ASP A 67 -7.18 3.89 17.70
CA ASP A 67 -7.29 3.05 18.88
C ASP A 67 -7.93 1.69 18.59
N ARG A 68 -8.91 1.64 17.67
CA ARG A 68 -9.58 0.38 17.29
C ARG A 68 -8.59 -0.67 16.74
N TRP A 69 -7.52 -0.23 16.08
CA TRP A 69 -6.47 -1.10 15.56
C TRP A 69 -5.37 -1.31 16.59
N TRP A 70 -4.94 -0.23 17.26
CA TRP A 70 -3.93 -0.30 18.32
C TRP A 70 -4.33 -1.28 19.42
N ASN A 71 -5.58 -1.25 19.87
CA ASN A 71 -6.07 -2.11 20.94
C ASN A 71 -6.01 -3.61 20.63
N GLN A 72 -5.94 -4.00 19.35
CA GLN A 72 -5.76 -5.39 18.94
C GLN A 72 -4.29 -5.85 19.10
N PHE A 73 -3.34 -4.93 19.05
CA PHE A 73 -1.92 -5.23 19.02
C PHE A 73 -1.13 -4.73 20.23
N LYS A 74 -1.66 -3.84 21.05
CA LYS A 74 -0.93 -3.25 22.19
C LYS A 74 -0.32 -4.29 23.14
N ASP A 75 -1.00 -5.42 23.35
CA ASP A 75 -0.56 -6.53 24.20
C ASP A 75 -0.26 -7.80 23.38
N PHE A 76 -0.19 -7.67 22.04
CA PHE A 76 0.03 -8.83 21.16
C PHE A 76 1.39 -9.47 21.45
N ASP A 77 1.37 -10.78 21.67
CA ASP A 77 2.56 -11.59 21.88
C ASP A 77 3.17 -11.98 20.53
N LEU A 78 4.30 -11.36 20.20
CA LEU A 78 5.02 -11.64 18.96
C LEU A 78 5.56 -13.06 18.96
N LYS A 79 5.16 -13.87 18.00
CA LYS A 79 5.64 -15.26 17.82
C LYS A 79 6.92 -15.35 17.00
N ARG A 80 7.27 -14.30 16.29
CA ARG A 80 8.45 -14.24 15.43
C ARG A 80 9.21 -12.96 15.70
N HIS A 81 10.53 -13.10 15.79
CA HIS A 81 11.44 -12.04 16.21
C HIS A 81 12.55 -11.83 15.16
N ASN A 82 13.19 -10.69 15.24
CA ASN A 82 14.42 -10.42 14.52
C ASN A 82 15.55 -11.32 15.04
N ARG A 83 16.56 -11.56 14.23
CA ARG A 83 17.79 -12.28 14.64
C ARG A 83 18.45 -11.70 15.88
N ASP A 84 18.35 -10.39 16.07
CA ASP A 84 18.83 -9.67 17.25
C ASP A 84 17.62 -9.06 18.00
N GLN A 85 16.98 -9.87 18.84
CA GLN A 85 15.78 -9.46 19.59
C GLN A 85 16.02 -8.25 20.48
N LYS A 86 17.26 -8.05 20.99
CA LYS A 86 17.60 -6.90 21.84
C LYS A 86 17.47 -5.56 21.15
N LYS A 87 17.47 -5.55 19.81
CA LYS A 87 17.28 -4.34 19.00
C LYS A 87 15.83 -4.07 18.64
N GLU A 88 14.91 -4.96 18.97
CA GLU A 88 13.49 -4.77 18.68
C GLU A 88 12.87 -3.69 19.56
N ASN A 89 12.10 -2.80 18.94
CA ASN A 89 11.19 -1.90 19.63
C ASN A 89 9.77 -2.48 19.53
N LEU A 90 9.33 -3.17 20.56
CA LEU A 90 8.06 -3.89 20.56
C LEU A 90 6.86 -2.96 20.36
N GLN A 91 6.88 -1.77 20.94
CA GLN A 91 5.81 -0.78 20.77
C GLN A 91 5.72 -0.34 19.29
N HIS A 92 6.87 -0.05 18.69
CA HIS A 92 6.94 0.33 17.29
C HIS A 92 6.48 -0.81 16.36
N ILE A 93 6.87 -2.05 16.66
CA ILE A 93 6.44 -3.22 15.87
C ILE A 93 4.92 -3.40 15.97
N ARG A 94 4.36 -3.31 17.17
CA ARG A 94 2.91 -3.44 17.40
C ARG A 94 2.12 -2.34 16.69
N ALA A 95 2.62 -1.11 16.73
CA ALA A 95 2.00 -0.01 15.98
C ALA A 95 2.03 -0.24 14.46
N ALA A 96 3.15 -0.76 13.93
CA ALA A 96 3.23 -1.11 12.51
C ALA A 96 2.27 -2.23 12.12
N LEU A 97 2.09 -3.26 12.97
CA LEU A 97 1.10 -4.32 12.74
C LEU A 97 -0.32 -3.76 12.74
N ALA A 98 -0.64 -2.89 13.69
CA ALA A 98 -1.93 -2.22 13.75
C ALA A 98 -2.21 -1.34 12.52
N MET A 99 -1.19 -0.67 11.98
CA MET A 99 -1.30 0.07 10.71
C MET A 99 -1.51 -0.88 9.52
N CYS A 100 -0.84 -2.03 9.49
CA CYS A 100 -1.05 -3.02 8.44
C CYS A 100 -2.48 -3.57 8.47
N GLU A 101 -3.06 -3.79 9.65
CA GLU A 101 -4.47 -4.19 9.80
C GLU A 101 -5.43 -3.13 9.27
N ASN A 102 -5.14 -1.84 9.51
CA ASN A 102 -5.92 -0.74 8.92
C ASN A 102 -5.78 -0.72 7.39
N ILE A 103 -4.59 -0.97 6.85
CA ILE A 103 -4.39 -1.07 5.40
C ILE A 103 -5.23 -2.21 4.82
N ASP A 104 -5.15 -3.40 5.42
CA ASP A 104 -5.89 -4.58 4.97
C ASP A 104 -7.40 -4.32 4.95
N TYR A 105 -7.93 -3.74 6.02
CA TYR A 105 -9.33 -3.29 6.08
C TYR A 105 -9.70 -2.34 4.93
N ASN A 106 -8.86 -1.36 4.65
CA ASN A 106 -9.13 -0.37 3.59
C ASN A 106 -8.99 -0.96 2.17
N VAL A 107 -8.05 -1.85 1.96
CA VAL A 107 -7.97 -2.63 0.72
C VAL A 107 -9.22 -3.50 0.54
N GLY A 108 -9.70 -4.12 1.62
CA GLY A 108 -10.96 -4.87 1.61
C GLY A 108 -12.14 -4.01 1.14
N ARG A 109 -12.28 -2.79 1.68
CA ARG A 109 -13.33 -1.83 1.27
C ARG A 109 -13.26 -1.49 -0.22
N LEU A 110 -12.07 -1.27 -0.76
CA LEU A 110 -11.88 -1.01 -2.19
C LEU A 110 -12.31 -2.20 -3.06
N LEU A 111 -11.90 -3.41 -2.66
CA LEU A 111 -12.28 -4.63 -3.38
C LEU A 111 -13.79 -4.87 -3.33
N GLU A 112 -14.43 -4.66 -2.18
CA GLU A 112 -15.88 -4.73 -2.02
C GLU A 112 -16.60 -3.70 -2.90
N THR A 113 -16.11 -2.47 -2.95
CA THR A 113 -16.65 -1.43 -3.84
C THR A 113 -16.56 -1.81 -5.32
N LEU A 114 -15.46 -2.42 -5.75
CA LEU A 114 -15.32 -2.90 -7.12
C LEU A 114 -16.34 -4.01 -7.45
N GLU A 115 -16.60 -4.92 -6.51
CA GLU A 115 -17.63 -5.96 -6.67
C GLU A 115 -19.03 -5.34 -6.73
N GLU A 116 -19.38 -4.46 -5.77
CA GLU A 116 -20.69 -3.78 -5.70
C GLU A 116 -21.00 -2.96 -6.97
N THR A 117 -19.98 -2.36 -7.57
CA THR A 117 -20.14 -1.56 -8.80
C THR A 117 -20.03 -2.37 -10.09
N GLY A 118 -19.82 -3.69 -10.00
CA GLY A 118 -19.67 -4.57 -11.17
C GLY A 118 -18.35 -4.35 -11.95
N LYS A 119 -17.39 -3.63 -11.37
CA LYS A 119 -16.13 -3.28 -12.06
C LYS A 119 -14.99 -4.27 -11.73
N ALA A 120 -15.19 -5.21 -10.80
CA ALA A 120 -14.15 -6.07 -10.27
C ALA A 120 -13.46 -6.94 -11.32
N ASP A 121 -14.23 -7.56 -12.23
CA ASP A 121 -13.71 -8.51 -13.20
C ASP A 121 -12.78 -7.87 -14.24
N ASN A 122 -12.99 -6.60 -14.54
CA ASN A 122 -12.20 -5.84 -15.53
C ASN A 122 -11.31 -4.77 -14.87
N THR A 123 -11.00 -4.89 -13.60
CA THR A 123 -10.07 -4.01 -12.90
C THR A 123 -8.82 -4.76 -12.48
N ILE A 124 -7.66 -4.21 -12.81
CA ILE A 124 -6.36 -4.69 -12.33
C ILE A 124 -6.08 -3.99 -11.00
N VAL A 125 -5.99 -4.75 -9.93
CA VAL A 125 -5.59 -4.23 -8.62
C VAL A 125 -4.16 -4.70 -8.33
N VAL A 126 -3.25 -3.75 -8.10
CA VAL A 126 -1.87 -4.02 -7.74
C VAL A 126 -1.61 -3.49 -6.34
N TYR A 127 -1.22 -4.36 -5.44
CA TYR A 127 -0.77 -4.01 -4.09
C TYR A 127 0.69 -4.40 -3.92
N PHE A 128 1.51 -3.46 -3.54
CA PHE A 128 2.93 -3.73 -3.27
C PHE A 128 3.48 -2.75 -2.22
N CYS A 129 4.64 -3.11 -1.66
CA CYS A 129 5.39 -2.25 -0.75
C CYS A 129 6.69 -1.82 -1.43
N ASP A 130 7.16 -0.62 -1.14
CA ASP A 130 8.34 -0.01 -1.76
C ASP A 130 9.66 -0.64 -1.35
N ASN A 131 9.75 -1.12 -0.09
CA ASN A 131 10.99 -1.68 0.47
C ASN A 131 10.71 -2.61 1.68
N GLY A 132 11.76 -3.23 2.15
CA GLY A 132 11.73 -4.01 3.37
C GLY A 132 11.55 -3.14 4.64
N PRO A 133 11.39 -3.76 5.82
CA PRO A 133 11.04 -3.06 7.04
C PRO A 133 12.13 -2.12 7.53
N ASN A 134 11.72 -0.97 8.06
CA ASN A 134 12.59 -0.10 8.84
C ASN A 134 12.73 -0.64 10.28
N GLY A 135 13.93 -0.60 10.81
CA GLY A 135 14.22 -1.09 12.16
C GLY A 135 14.38 -2.61 12.23
N SER A 136 14.57 -3.09 13.48
CA SER A 136 14.76 -4.51 13.76
C SER A 136 13.41 -5.15 14.08
N ARG A 137 12.93 -5.99 13.19
CA ARG A 137 11.73 -6.81 13.32
C ARG A 137 11.88 -8.07 12.45
N TRP A 138 11.06 -9.06 12.71
CA TRP A 138 11.06 -10.23 11.84
C TRP A 138 10.72 -9.84 10.37
N ASN A 139 11.50 -10.37 9.45
CA ASN A 139 11.37 -10.14 8.01
C ASN A 139 11.58 -11.42 7.20
N GLY A 140 11.19 -12.57 7.74
CA GLY A 140 11.40 -13.87 7.09
C GLY A 140 12.85 -14.35 7.18
N ASP A 141 13.60 -13.92 8.18
CA ASP A 141 15.03 -14.21 8.38
C ASP A 141 15.97 -13.77 7.25
N MET A 142 15.48 -12.90 6.37
CA MET A 142 16.30 -12.31 5.33
C MET A 142 17.36 -11.37 5.91
N LYS A 143 18.53 -11.33 5.29
CA LYS A 143 19.58 -10.37 5.63
C LYS A 143 19.15 -8.97 5.21
N GLY A 144 19.50 -7.97 6.04
CA GLY A 144 19.25 -6.56 5.74
C GLY A 144 17.87 -6.05 6.16
N ARG A 145 17.64 -4.80 5.88
CA ARG A 145 16.43 -4.01 6.18
C ARG A 145 16.38 -2.79 5.27
N LYS A 146 15.35 -1.95 5.36
CA LYS A 146 15.26 -0.69 4.62
C LYS A 146 16.61 0.03 4.56
N GLY A 147 17.02 0.44 3.36
CA GLY A 147 18.28 1.11 3.08
C GLY A 147 19.45 0.17 2.79
N SER A 148 19.29 -1.16 2.86
CA SER A 148 20.28 -2.10 2.36
C SER A 148 19.86 -2.70 1.02
N THR A 149 20.85 -3.11 0.22
CA THR A 149 20.64 -3.87 -1.03
C THR A 149 20.50 -5.37 -0.81
N ASP A 150 20.61 -5.82 0.45
CA ASP A 150 20.34 -7.21 0.82
C ASP A 150 18.83 -7.53 0.67
N GLU A 151 18.51 -8.82 0.59
CA GLU A 151 17.15 -9.31 0.33
C GLU A 151 16.09 -8.72 1.30
N GLY A 152 16.43 -8.60 2.60
CA GLY A 152 15.53 -8.01 3.60
C GLY A 152 15.31 -6.50 3.44
N GLY A 153 16.09 -5.82 2.60
CA GLY A 153 15.91 -4.40 2.29
C GLY A 153 15.10 -4.16 1.02
N VAL A 154 15.22 -5.06 0.02
CA VAL A 154 14.65 -4.86 -1.32
C VAL A 154 13.48 -5.79 -1.63
N ARG A 155 13.38 -6.96 -0.99
CA ARG A 155 12.28 -7.88 -1.21
C ARG A 155 11.05 -7.45 -0.40
N SER A 156 9.97 -7.19 -1.10
CA SER A 156 8.69 -6.79 -0.54
C SER A 156 7.52 -7.53 -1.20
N PRO A 157 6.34 -7.59 -0.56
CA PRO A 157 5.19 -8.23 -1.17
C PRO A 157 4.75 -7.47 -2.43
N CYS A 158 4.29 -8.23 -3.43
CA CYS A 158 3.59 -7.71 -4.58
C CYS A 158 2.47 -8.67 -4.95
N HIS A 159 1.24 -8.18 -4.95
CA HIS A 159 0.04 -8.93 -5.27
C HIS A 159 -0.67 -8.26 -6.44
N ILE A 160 -1.06 -9.05 -7.44
CA ILE A 160 -1.81 -8.57 -8.59
C ILE A 160 -3.10 -9.39 -8.69
N ARG A 161 -4.23 -8.69 -8.73
CA ARG A 161 -5.56 -9.27 -8.91
C ARG A 161 -6.17 -8.76 -10.21
N TRP A 162 -6.61 -9.67 -11.06
CA TRP A 162 -7.40 -9.40 -12.26
C TRP A 162 -8.27 -10.64 -12.56
N PRO A 163 -9.46 -10.73 -11.98
CA PRO A 163 -10.24 -11.98 -11.98
C PRO A 163 -10.49 -12.57 -13.35
N SER A 164 -10.78 -11.74 -14.34
CA SER A 164 -11.04 -12.21 -15.71
C SER A 164 -9.80 -12.76 -16.45
N ARG A 165 -8.59 -12.53 -15.95
CA ARG A 165 -7.34 -12.87 -16.63
C ARG A 165 -6.33 -13.64 -15.81
N ILE A 166 -6.32 -13.46 -14.50
CA ILE A 166 -5.34 -14.07 -13.59
C ILE A 166 -6.05 -15.05 -12.65
N LYS A 167 -5.65 -16.31 -12.72
CA LYS A 167 -6.20 -17.35 -11.85
C LYS A 167 -5.82 -17.08 -10.39
N ALA A 168 -6.80 -17.18 -9.49
CA ALA A 168 -6.56 -17.07 -8.05
C ALA A 168 -5.54 -18.10 -7.54
N GLY A 169 -4.71 -17.67 -6.57
CA GLY A 169 -3.69 -18.53 -5.96
C GLY A 169 -2.45 -18.79 -6.84
N HIS A 170 -2.33 -18.11 -7.99
CA HIS A 170 -1.12 -18.23 -8.82
C HIS A 170 0.07 -17.56 -8.15
N THR A 171 1.20 -18.25 -8.09
CA THR A 171 2.46 -17.75 -7.53
C THR A 171 3.48 -17.59 -8.64
N VAL A 172 4.05 -16.38 -8.76
CA VAL A 172 5.15 -16.07 -9.69
C VAL A 172 6.47 -16.16 -8.93
N THR A 173 7.41 -16.95 -9.45
CA THR A 173 8.74 -17.15 -8.85
C THR A 173 9.84 -16.32 -9.50
N ARG A 174 9.52 -15.60 -10.57
CA ARG A 174 10.46 -14.68 -11.22
C ARG A 174 10.54 -13.37 -10.41
N ASN A 175 11.74 -12.82 -10.38
CA ASN A 175 11.93 -11.49 -9.80
C ASN A 175 11.30 -10.43 -10.71
N GLY A 176 10.60 -9.49 -10.09
CA GLY A 176 10.11 -8.27 -10.70
C GLY A 176 10.58 -7.07 -9.88
N ALA A 177 10.56 -5.90 -10.47
CA ALA A 177 10.90 -4.65 -9.81
C ALA A 177 9.89 -3.55 -10.17
N ALA A 178 9.88 -2.45 -9.42
CA ALA A 178 8.93 -1.34 -9.66
C ALA A 178 9.04 -0.77 -11.09
N ILE A 179 10.22 -0.82 -11.71
CA ILE A 179 10.43 -0.39 -13.11
C ILE A 179 9.64 -1.24 -14.12
N ASP A 180 9.28 -2.47 -13.77
CA ASP A 180 8.51 -3.36 -14.64
C ASP A 180 7.02 -3.01 -14.63
N LEU A 181 6.53 -2.27 -13.63
CA LEU A 181 5.11 -1.99 -13.48
C LEU A 181 4.55 -1.13 -14.63
N HIS A 182 5.23 -0.03 -14.96
CA HIS A 182 4.74 0.88 -15.99
C HIS A 182 4.57 0.18 -17.36
N PRO A 183 5.58 -0.48 -17.95
CA PRO A 183 5.43 -1.15 -19.23
C PRO A 183 4.43 -2.31 -19.16
N THR A 184 4.37 -3.03 -18.03
CA THR A 184 3.43 -4.13 -17.84
C THR A 184 2.00 -3.63 -17.82
N LEU A 185 1.69 -2.62 -17.01
CA LEU A 185 0.33 -2.07 -16.89
C LEU A 185 -0.12 -1.42 -18.20
N ALA A 186 0.78 -0.71 -18.87
CA ALA A 186 0.48 -0.13 -20.20
C ALA A 186 0.12 -1.23 -21.22
N ALA A 187 0.91 -2.30 -21.27
CA ALA A 187 0.63 -3.43 -22.15
C ALA A 187 -0.71 -4.12 -21.79
N MET A 188 -1.01 -4.31 -20.50
CA MET A 188 -2.27 -4.87 -20.03
C MET A 188 -3.48 -3.98 -20.37
N ALA A 189 -3.28 -2.67 -20.41
CA ALA A 189 -4.28 -1.68 -20.83
C ALA A 189 -4.39 -1.54 -22.37
N GLY A 190 -3.60 -2.28 -23.15
CA GLY A 190 -3.58 -2.18 -24.60
C GLY A 190 -2.90 -0.92 -25.15
N ILE A 191 -2.12 -0.24 -24.32
CA ILE A 191 -1.39 0.96 -24.69
C ILE A 191 -0.01 0.57 -25.25
N ASN A 192 0.27 0.97 -26.48
CA ASN A 192 1.60 0.82 -27.08
C ASN A 192 2.51 1.91 -26.51
N THR A 193 3.42 1.53 -25.62
CA THR A 193 4.49 2.43 -25.17
C THR A 193 5.58 2.45 -26.22
N VAL A 194 5.75 3.59 -26.91
CA VAL A 194 6.92 3.82 -27.74
C VAL A 194 8.04 4.31 -26.81
N ASN A 195 8.90 3.41 -26.39
CA ASN A 195 10.11 3.79 -25.69
C ASN A 195 11.15 4.27 -26.69
N GLU A 196 11.25 5.57 -26.87
CA GLU A 196 12.32 6.18 -27.69
C GLU A 196 13.68 6.20 -27.00
N LYS A 197 13.74 5.84 -25.70
CA LYS A 197 15.02 5.76 -24.94
C LYS A 197 15.13 4.38 -24.32
N PRO A 198 16.23 3.66 -24.59
CA PRO A 198 16.60 2.48 -23.81
C PRO A 198 16.86 2.93 -22.35
N PHE A 199 16.31 2.19 -21.40
CA PHE A 199 16.59 2.36 -19.96
C PHE A 199 18.01 1.90 -19.67
#